data_a463ace22e8d9aba89528c67b4a94d05
#
_entry.id   a463ace22e8d9aba89528c67b4a94d05
#
_cell.length_a   1.000
_cell.length_b   1.000
_cell.length_c   1.000
_cell.angle_alpha   90.00
_cell.angle_beta   90.00
_cell.angle_gamma   90.00
#
_symmetry.space_group_name_H-M   'P 1'
#
loop_
_entity.id
_entity.type
_entity.pdbx_description
1 polymer ?
#
loop_
_entity_poly.entity_id
_entity_poly.type
_entity_poly.pdbx_seq_one_letter_code
_entity_poly.pdbx_strand_id
1 'polypeptide(L)'
;MKTKGSWRLIRIFRVLLRHGLDEFVFQLRRLRPYRPLLFLLPGFWFRDRSSDRGQRLREALEELGPIFVKFGQALSTRPDLIPADIAVELTRLQDQVPPFSGQAARDVVEQSLGAPISEHFASFDIQPLASASVAQVHGATLKDGTEVVVKILRPGIESIIDQDIELLYQLANLADRYWPESRRLRPLEVVEEY
;
A
#
# COMPACT_ATOMS: atom_id res chain seq x y z
N MET A 1 -20.55 10.34 -5.72
CA MET A 1 -19.18 10.03 -5.26
C MET A 1 -19.08 9.02 -4.11
N LYS A 2 -20.16 8.37 -3.62
CA LYS A 2 -20.12 7.44 -2.45
C LYS A 2 -19.78 5.97 -2.78
N THR A 3 -19.62 5.56 -4.03
CA THR A 3 -19.51 4.15 -4.41
C THR A 3 -18.09 3.59 -4.47
N LYS A 4 -17.07 4.42 -4.72
CA LYS A 4 -15.67 3.95 -4.87
C LYS A 4 -15.05 3.52 -3.53
N GLY A 5 -15.31 4.24 -2.44
CA GLY A 5 -14.79 3.89 -1.10
C GLY A 5 -15.35 2.57 -0.56
N SER A 6 -16.61 2.24 -0.87
CA SER A 6 -17.24 1.00 -0.42
C SER A 6 -16.59 -0.26 -1.02
N TRP A 7 -16.17 -0.22 -2.30
CA TRP A 7 -15.46 -1.33 -2.94
C TRP A 7 -14.07 -1.55 -2.35
N ARG A 8 -13.38 -0.48 -1.98
CA ARG A 8 -12.06 -0.56 -1.36
C ARG A 8 -12.14 -1.18 0.04
N LEU A 9 -13.12 -0.77 0.85
CA LEU A 9 -13.39 -1.39 2.15
C LEU A 9 -13.71 -2.88 2.04
N ILE A 10 -14.52 -3.27 1.06
CA ILE A 10 -14.83 -4.68 0.80
C ILE A 10 -13.57 -5.46 0.43
N ARG A 11 -12.68 -4.89 -0.40
CA ARG A 11 -11.41 -5.51 -0.77
C ARG A 11 -10.53 -5.73 0.46
N ILE A 12 -10.38 -4.71 1.31
CA ILE A 12 -9.60 -4.81 2.55
C ILE A 12 -10.17 -5.89 3.45
N PHE A 13 -11.47 -5.87 3.67
CA PHE A 13 -12.12 -6.87 4.50
C PHE A 13 -11.89 -8.29 3.97
N ARG A 14 -11.98 -8.50 2.64
CA ARG A 14 -11.68 -9.78 2.00
C ARG A 14 -10.23 -10.22 2.20
N VAL A 15 -9.27 -9.29 2.06
CA VAL A 15 -7.85 -9.58 2.26
C VAL A 15 -7.60 -9.96 3.71
N LEU A 16 -8.09 -9.17 4.68
CA LEU A 16 -7.94 -9.47 6.10
C LEU A 16 -8.58 -10.83 6.48
N LEU A 17 -9.73 -11.15 5.91
CA LEU A 17 -10.37 -12.46 6.12
C LEU A 17 -9.54 -13.59 5.55
N ARG A 18 -9.02 -13.44 4.32
CA ARG A 18 -8.19 -14.46 3.65
C ARG A 18 -6.96 -14.79 4.48
N HIS A 19 -6.27 -13.78 4.99
CA HIS A 19 -5.11 -13.95 5.85
C HIS A 19 -5.44 -14.29 7.31
N GLY A 20 -6.71 -14.61 7.62
CA GLY A 20 -7.14 -15.00 8.96
C GLY A 20 -6.94 -13.92 10.03
N LEU A 21 -6.95 -12.65 9.64
CA LEU A 21 -6.80 -11.47 10.48
C LEU A 21 -8.16 -10.95 11.03
N ASP A 22 -9.20 -11.78 10.93
CA ASP A 22 -10.53 -11.48 11.46
C ASP A 22 -10.54 -11.19 12.96
N GLU A 23 -9.59 -11.72 13.71
CA GLU A 23 -9.41 -11.42 15.13
C GLU A 23 -9.17 -9.93 15.41
N PHE A 24 -8.42 -9.24 14.55
CA PHE A 24 -8.21 -7.78 14.67
C PHE A 24 -9.50 -7.00 14.42
N VAL A 25 -10.34 -7.45 13.48
CA VAL A 25 -11.62 -6.82 13.16
C VAL A 25 -12.64 -7.05 14.29
N PHE A 26 -12.66 -8.26 14.88
CA PHE A 26 -13.62 -8.65 15.91
C PHE A 26 -13.16 -8.41 17.35
N GLN A 27 -11.96 -7.89 17.57
CA GLN A 27 -11.58 -7.26 18.83
C GLN A 27 -12.45 -6.02 19.11
N LEU A 28 -12.97 -5.37 18.06
CA LEU A 28 -13.98 -4.33 18.20
C LEU A 28 -15.26 -4.92 18.84
N ARG A 29 -15.49 -4.60 20.11
CA ARG A 29 -16.59 -5.14 20.95
C ARG A 29 -17.96 -5.11 20.26
N ARG A 30 -18.22 -4.13 19.39
CA ARG A 30 -19.46 -3.97 18.63
C ARG A 30 -19.60 -4.93 17.44
N LEU A 31 -18.50 -5.43 16.88
CA LEU A 31 -18.52 -6.35 15.74
C LEU A 31 -18.57 -7.81 16.17
N ARG A 32 -18.30 -8.10 17.44
CA ARG A 32 -18.30 -9.43 18.03
C ARG A 32 -19.62 -10.23 17.78
N PRO A 33 -20.83 -9.64 17.89
CA PRO A 33 -22.07 -10.37 17.64
C PRO A 33 -22.27 -10.78 16.17
N TYR A 34 -21.57 -10.14 15.21
CA TYR A 34 -21.64 -10.45 13.78
C TYR A 34 -20.64 -11.54 13.35
N ARG A 35 -19.81 -12.05 14.26
CA ARG A 35 -18.83 -13.12 14.01
C ARG A 35 -19.46 -14.38 13.37
N PRO A 36 -20.66 -14.85 13.77
CA PRO A 36 -21.28 -16.01 13.12
C PRO A 36 -21.67 -15.78 11.66
N LEU A 37 -21.93 -14.53 11.24
CA LEU A 37 -22.20 -14.21 9.83
C LEU A 37 -21.00 -14.48 8.91
N LEU A 38 -19.78 -14.54 9.45
CA LEU A 38 -18.58 -14.87 8.68
C LEU A 38 -18.61 -16.28 8.12
N PHE A 39 -19.30 -17.21 8.79
CA PHE A 39 -19.45 -18.59 8.31
C PHE A 39 -20.20 -18.66 6.96
N LEU A 40 -20.96 -17.62 6.63
CA LEU A 40 -21.68 -17.50 5.36
C LEU A 40 -20.80 -16.98 4.21
N LEU A 41 -19.60 -16.47 4.51
CA LEU A 41 -18.67 -15.95 3.50
C LEU A 41 -17.76 -17.07 2.98
N PRO A 42 -17.68 -17.30 1.66
CA PRO A 42 -16.83 -18.37 1.09
C PRO A 42 -15.36 -18.25 1.51
N GLY A 43 -14.84 -17.03 1.63
CA GLY A 43 -13.45 -16.76 2.07
C GLY A 43 -13.16 -17.18 3.51
N PHE A 44 -14.17 -17.40 4.33
CA PHE A 44 -13.99 -17.84 5.71
C PHE A 44 -13.41 -19.26 5.82
N TRP A 45 -13.76 -20.13 4.89
CA TRP A 45 -13.33 -21.54 4.87
C TRP A 45 -11.94 -21.76 4.28
N PHE A 46 -11.44 -20.79 3.50
CA PHE A 46 -10.12 -20.82 2.85
C PHE A 46 -9.08 -19.94 3.56
N ARG A 47 -9.19 -19.81 4.88
CA ARG A 47 -8.25 -18.99 5.66
C ARG A 47 -6.92 -19.68 5.78
N ASP A 48 -5.86 -18.97 5.44
CA ASP A 48 -4.52 -19.41 5.81
C ASP A 48 -4.23 -19.02 7.27
N ARG A 49 -4.01 -20.01 8.10
CA ARG A 49 -3.61 -19.87 9.51
C ARG A 49 -2.34 -20.65 9.81
N SER A 50 -1.66 -21.13 8.78
CA SER A 50 -0.44 -21.91 8.91
C SER A 50 0.74 -21.10 9.39
N SER A 51 0.75 -19.79 9.10
CA SER A 51 1.81 -18.87 9.44
C SER A 51 1.50 -18.03 10.69
N ASP A 52 2.55 -17.46 11.28
CA ASP A 52 2.42 -16.57 12.43
C ASP A 52 1.59 -15.30 12.10
N ARG A 53 0.96 -14.72 13.11
CA ARG A 53 0.08 -13.55 12.95
C ARG A 53 0.79 -12.33 12.36
N GLY A 54 2.07 -12.13 12.70
CA GLY A 54 2.89 -11.06 12.15
C GLY A 54 3.13 -11.25 10.66
N GLN A 55 3.48 -12.47 10.24
CA GLN A 55 3.67 -12.81 8.83
C GLN A 55 2.38 -12.61 8.03
N ARG A 56 1.25 -13.10 8.54
CA ARG A 56 -0.06 -12.92 7.88
C ARG A 56 -0.44 -11.46 7.71
N LEU A 57 -0.11 -10.62 8.71
CA LEU A 57 -0.33 -9.18 8.62
C LEU A 57 0.56 -8.55 7.54
N ARG A 58 1.86 -8.90 7.50
CA ARG A 58 2.78 -8.43 6.47
C ARG A 58 2.27 -8.79 5.06
N GLU A 59 1.90 -10.04 4.82
CA GLU A 59 1.38 -10.51 3.54
C GLU A 59 0.07 -9.80 3.15
N ALA A 60 -0.81 -9.54 4.11
CA ALA A 60 -2.02 -8.78 3.87
C ALA A 60 -1.74 -7.34 3.46
N LEU A 61 -0.77 -6.66 4.10
CA LEU A 61 -0.36 -5.31 3.75
C LEU A 61 0.29 -5.25 2.35
N GLU A 62 1.11 -6.24 2.00
CA GLU A 62 1.69 -6.39 0.66
C GLU A 62 0.59 -6.55 -0.42
N GLU A 63 -0.42 -7.41 -0.17
CA GLU A 63 -1.55 -7.62 -1.08
C GLU A 63 -2.44 -6.36 -1.21
N LEU A 64 -2.57 -5.57 -0.15
CA LEU A 64 -3.36 -4.34 -0.15
C LEU A 64 -2.69 -3.23 -0.98
N GLY A 65 -1.37 -3.23 -1.06
CA GLY A 65 -0.61 -2.37 -1.95
C GLY A 65 0.28 -1.33 -1.26
N PRO A 66 0.90 -0.44 -2.06
CA PRO A 66 2.02 0.40 -1.63
C PRO A 66 1.79 1.22 -0.37
N ILE A 67 0.63 1.84 -0.23
CA ILE A 67 0.31 2.66 0.94
C ILE A 67 0.24 1.82 2.22
N PHE A 68 -0.34 0.62 2.14
CA PHE A 68 -0.39 -0.28 3.29
C PHE A 68 0.99 -0.83 3.66
N VAL A 69 1.85 -1.08 2.67
CA VAL A 69 3.27 -1.42 2.89
C VAL A 69 3.97 -0.29 3.64
N LYS A 70 3.84 0.93 3.18
CA LYS A 70 4.39 2.13 3.84
C LYS A 70 3.84 2.30 5.26
N PHE A 71 2.55 2.14 5.44
CA PHE A 71 1.93 2.19 6.76
C PHE A 71 2.49 1.12 7.69
N GLY A 72 2.66 -0.11 7.21
CA GLY A 72 3.30 -1.19 7.96
C GLY A 72 4.76 -0.89 8.30
N GLN A 73 5.52 -0.30 7.38
CA GLN A 73 6.89 0.15 7.64
C GLN A 73 6.94 1.25 8.72
N ALA A 74 6.04 2.23 8.67
CA ALA A 74 5.93 3.26 9.71
C ALA A 74 5.58 2.65 11.07
N LEU A 75 4.65 1.68 11.11
CA LEU A 75 4.31 0.97 12.34
C LEU A 75 5.49 0.15 12.89
N SER A 76 6.33 -0.46 12.04
CA SER A 76 7.47 -1.25 12.49
C SER A 76 8.50 -0.44 13.28
N THR A 77 8.56 0.87 13.06
CA THR A 77 9.42 1.79 13.81
C THR A 77 8.83 2.26 15.14
N ARG A 78 7.59 1.84 15.46
CA ARG A 78 6.84 2.24 16.64
C ARG A 78 6.47 1.02 17.53
N PRO A 79 7.46 0.42 18.22
CA PRO A 79 7.24 -0.76 19.06
C PRO A 79 6.34 -0.48 20.28
N ASP A 80 6.09 0.80 20.58
CA ASP A 80 5.14 1.24 21.60
C ASP A 80 3.66 1.02 21.20
N LEU A 81 3.38 0.89 19.91
CA LEU A 81 2.02 0.76 19.37
C LEU A 81 1.61 -0.67 19.05
N ILE A 82 2.56 -1.54 18.76
CA ILE A 82 2.30 -2.90 18.27
C ILE A 82 3.14 -3.93 19.04
N PRO A 83 2.66 -5.18 19.18
CA PRO A 83 3.44 -6.27 19.77
C PRO A 83 4.76 -6.51 19.04
N ALA A 84 5.81 -6.87 19.78
CA ALA A 84 7.17 -7.02 19.25
C ALA A 84 7.27 -8.06 18.11
N ASP A 85 6.52 -9.15 18.19
CA ASP A 85 6.45 -10.18 17.14
C ASP A 85 5.91 -9.63 15.81
N ILE A 86 4.91 -8.75 15.88
CA ILE A 86 4.38 -8.05 14.71
C ILE A 86 5.39 -7.02 14.18
N ALA A 87 6.02 -6.23 15.07
CA ALA A 87 7.00 -5.23 14.67
C ALA A 87 8.15 -5.87 13.86
N VAL A 88 8.70 -6.98 14.34
CA VAL A 88 9.76 -7.74 13.66
C VAL A 88 9.34 -8.18 12.25
N GLU A 89 8.14 -8.69 12.08
CA GLU A 89 7.66 -9.10 10.75
C GLU A 89 7.44 -7.89 9.83
N LEU A 90 6.92 -6.78 10.34
CA LEU A 90 6.71 -5.57 9.55
C LEU A 90 8.02 -4.90 9.11
N THR A 91 9.15 -5.10 9.80
CA THR A 91 10.46 -4.63 9.31
C THR A 91 10.90 -5.33 8.02
N ARG A 92 10.32 -6.49 7.71
CA ARG A 92 10.58 -7.24 6.47
C ARG A 92 9.77 -6.75 5.28
N LEU A 93 8.85 -5.79 5.47
CA LEU A 93 8.11 -5.18 4.36
C LEU A 93 9.08 -4.50 3.41
N GLN A 94 9.15 -5.02 2.18
CA GLN A 94 10.02 -4.48 1.15
C GLN A 94 9.23 -3.65 0.15
N ASP A 95 9.81 -2.53 -0.26
CA ASP A 95 9.27 -1.71 -1.35
C ASP A 95 9.60 -2.30 -2.75
N GLN A 96 10.08 -3.54 -2.81
CA GLN A 96 10.42 -4.20 -4.06
C GLN A 96 9.15 -4.68 -4.77
N VAL A 97 8.73 -3.92 -5.75
CA VAL A 97 7.62 -4.29 -6.64
C VAL A 97 8.20 -4.59 -8.02
N PRO A 98 7.73 -5.66 -8.71
CA PRO A 98 8.19 -5.95 -10.06
C PRO A 98 8.11 -4.71 -10.95
N PRO A 99 9.13 -4.47 -11.79
CA PRO A 99 9.11 -3.33 -12.69
C PRO A 99 7.93 -3.43 -13.66
N PHE A 100 7.35 -2.27 -14.01
CA PHE A 100 6.46 -2.19 -15.16
C PHE A 100 7.28 -2.13 -16.47
N SER A 101 6.65 -2.37 -17.61
CA SER A 101 7.37 -2.52 -18.86
C SER A 101 8.14 -1.24 -19.23
N GLY A 102 9.35 -1.42 -19.79
CA GLY A 102 10.15 -0.29 -20.26
C GLY A 102 9.46 0.52 -21.35
N GLN A 103 8.57 -0.11 -22.16
CA GLN A 103 7.75 0.63 -23.11
C GLN A 103 6.76 1.57 -22.41
N ALA A 104 6.08 1.10 -21.37
CA ALA A 104 5.20 1.96 -20.57
C ALA A 104 5.97 3.11 -19.88
N ALA A 105 7.22 2.86 -19.46
CA ALA A 105 8.10 3.89 -18.92
C ALA A 105 8.39 4.97 -19.96
N ARG A 106 8.73 4.56 -21.17
CA ARG A 106 8.96 5.45 -22.30
C ARG A 106 7.73 6.29 -22.61
N ASP A 107 6.57 5.67 -22.73
CA ASP A 107 5.30 6.34 -23.03
C ASP A 107 4.97 7.43 -21.98
N VAL A 108 5.20 7.16 -20.68
CA VAL A 108 5.01 8.13 -19.60
C VAL A 108 5.97 9.31 -19.75
N VAL A 109 7.24 9.07 -20.07
CA VAL A 109 8.22 10.15 -20.27
C VAL A 109 7.84 11.01 -21.48
N GLU A 110 7.53 10.39 -22.63
CA GLU A 110 7.15 11.10 -23.84
C GLU A 110 5.86 11.92 -23.63
N GLN A 111 4.88 11.37 -22.93
CA GLN A 111 3.67 12.08 -22.59
C GLN A 111 3.94 13.28 -21.65
N SER A 112 4.83 13.11 -20.68
CA SER A 112 5.14 14.16 -19.69
C SER A 112 5.96 15.30 -20.30
N LEU A 113 6.85 14.99 -21.25
CA LEU A 113 7.70 15.97 -21.92
C LEU A 113 7.04 16.56 -23.18
N GLY A 114 5.95 15.95 -23.66
CA GLY A 114 5.23 16.41 -24.86
C GLY A 114 5.98 16.18 -26.18
N ALA A 115 7.06 15.39 -26.16
CA ALA A 115 7.89 15.08 -27.31
C ALA A 115 8.53 13.70 -27.20
N PRO A 116 8.97 13.09 -28.31
CA PRO A 116 9.71 11.84 -28.30
C PRO A 116 10.96 11.89 -27.41
N ILE A 117 11.29 10.78 -26.75
CA ILE A 117 12.50 10.66 -25.91
C ILE A 117 13.76 11.11 -26.66
N SER A 118 13.85 10.78 -27.95
CA SER A 118 14.99 11.14 -28.80
C SER A 118 15.20 12.65 -28.98
N GLU A 119 14.25 13.51 -28.64
CA GLU A 119 14.45 14.96 -28.66
C GLU A 119 15.16 15.47 -27.39
N HIS A 120 14.94 14.81 -26.26
CA HIS A 120 15.45 15.24 -24.96
C HIS A 120 16.73 14.50 -24.56
N PHE A 121 16.83 13.21 -24.89
CA PHE A 121 17.93 12.35 -24.47
C PHE A 121 18.73 11.84 -25.69
N ALA A 122 20.04 11.73 -25.53
CA ALA A 122 20.92 11.03 -26.46
C ALA A 122 20.72 9.51 -26.33
N SER A 123 20.51 9.01 -25.11
CA SER A 123 20.15 7.61 -24.83
C SER A 123 19.20 7.51 -23.64
N PHE A 124 18.37 6.48 -23.63
CA PHE A 124 17.45 6.17 -22.53
C PHE A 124 17.41 4.65 -22.34
N ASP A 125 17.75 4.19 -21.13
CA ASP A 125 17.74 2.78 -20.79
C ASP A 125 16.30 2.30 -20.52
N ILE A 126 15.83 1.37 -21.34
CA ILE A 126 14.51 0.74 -21.16
C ILE A 126 14.47 -0.14 -19.90
N GLN A 127 15.61 -0.73 -19.54
CA GLN A 127 15.72 -1.53 -18.31
C GLN A 127 15.87 -0.59 -17.10
N PRO A 128 15.02 -0.71 -16.07
CA PRO A 128 15.14 0.13 -14.89
C PRO A 128 16.36 -0.24 -14.06
N LEU A 129 17.06 0.76 -13.51
CA LEU A 129 18.11 0.59 -12.51
C LEU A 129 17.54 0.13 -11.16
N ALA A 130 16.35 0.60 -10.83
CA ALA A 130 15.62 0.25 -9.60
C ALA A 130 14.12 0.38 -9.81
N SER A 131 13.36 -0.45 -9.07
CA SER A 131 11.89 -0.40 -9.05
C SER A 131 11.41 -0.37 -7.61
N ALA A 132 10.55 0.60 -7.30
CA ALA A 132 9.92 0.78 -6.01
C ALA A 132 8.39 0.72 -6.13
N SER A 133 7.70 0.83 -5.00
CA SER A 133 6.24 0.73 -4.91
C SER A 133 5.51 1.75 -5.79
N VAL A 134 6.00 2.98 -5.87
CA VAL A 134 5.32 4.09 -6.58
C VAL A 134 6.03 4.52 -7.87
N ALA A 135 7.30 4.13 -8.09
CA ALA A 135 8.10 4.60 -9.21
C ALA A 135 9.17 3.58 -9.60
N GLN A 136 9.73 3.75 -10.77
CA GLN A 136 11.03 3.13 -11.13
C GLN A 136 12.00 4.19 -11.64
N VAL A 137 13.29 3.85 -11.64
CA VAL A 137 14.39 4.74 -12.01
C VAL A 137 15.09 4.16 -13.23
N HIS A 138 15.27 4.95 -14.26
CA HIS A 138 15.96 4.59 -15.49
C HIS A 138 17.20 5.47 -15.68
N GLY A 139 18.25 4.90 -16.24
CA GLY A 139 19.42 5.66 -16.72
C GLY A 139 19.09 6.38 -18.01
N ALA A 140 19.65 7.56 -18.19
CA ALA A 140 19.57 8.30 -19.44
C ALA A 140 20.80 9.21 -19.63
N THR A 141 21.08 9.61 -20.87
CA THR A 141 22.10 10.59 -21.22
C THR A 141 21.44 11.77 -21.92
N LEU A 142 21.66 12.97 -21.45
CA LEU A 142 21.18 14.19 -22.11
C LEU A 142 21.95 14.45 -23.41
N LYS A 143 21.43 15.39 -24.21
CA LYS A 143 22.04 15.77 -25.50
C LYS A 143 23.46 16.35 -25.37
N ASP A 144 23.78 16.93 -24.24
CA ASP A 144 25.11 17.48 -23.93
C ASP A 144 26.09 16.42 -23.41
N GLY A 145 25.66 15.15 -23.29
CA GLY A 145 26.47 14.03 -22.79
C GLY A 145 26.38 13.83 -21.28
N THR A 146 25.60 14.63 -20.56
CA THR A 146 25.42 14.48 -19.11
C THR A 146 24.64 13.23 -18.79
N GLU A 147 25.16 12.35 -17.93
CA GLU A 147 24.46 11.19 -17.41
C GLU A 147 23.47 11.62 -16.32
N VAL A 148 22.24 11.15 -16.42
CA VAL A 148 21.14 11.45 -15.51
C VAL A 148 20.35 10.21 -15.16
N VAL A 149 19.57 10.28 -14.07
CA VAL A 149 18.53 9.29 -13.77
C VAL A 149 17.15 9.91 -13.93
N VAL A 150 16.26 9.18 -14.54
CA VAL A 150 14.86 9.58 -14.74
C VAL A 150 13.98 8.75 -13.83
N LYS A 151 13.34 9.41 -12.84
CA LYS A 151 12.36 8.80 -11.95
C LYS A 151 10.99 8.88 -12.60
N ILE A 152 10.38 7.74 -12.83
CA ILE A 152 9.11 7.60 -13.55
C ILE A 152 8.08 7.00 -12.61
N LEU A 153 7.00 7.74 -12.36
CA LEU A 153 5.88 7.24 -11.57
C LEU A 153 5.16 6.10 -12.30
N ARG A 154 4.69 5.12 -11.53
CA ARG A 154 3.87 4.02 -12.10
C ARG A 154 2.62 4.57 -12.75
N PRO A 155 2.27 4.11 -13.97
CA PRO A 155 1.02 4.50 -14.62
C PRO A 155 -0.19 4.28 -13.70
N GLY A 156 -0.98 5.33 -13.52
CA GLY A 156 -2.20 5.30 -12.70
C GLY A 156 -1.99 5.25 -11.19
N ILE A 157 -0.75 5.39 -10.69
CA ILE A 157 -0.45 5.34 -9.25
C ILE A 157 -1.15 6.45 -8.46
N GLU A 158 -1.30 7.64 -9.02
CA GLU A 158 -1.95 8.78 -8.37
C GLU A 158 -3.38 8.43 -7.96
N SER A 159 -4.16 7.83 -8.86
CA SER A 159 -5.52 7.42 -8.54
C SER A 159 -5.62 6.35 -7.46
N ILE A 160 -4.61 5.51 -7.33
CA ILE A 160 -4.51 4.50 -6.27
C ILE A 160 -4.19 5.19 -4.95
N ILE A 161 -3.23 6.11 -4.95
CA ILE A 161 -2.83 6.89 -3.78
C ILE A 161 -4.03 7.68 -3.24
N ASP A 162 -4.74 8.41 -4.09
CA ASP A 162 -5.91 9.20 -3.69
C ASP A 162 -6.99 8.33 -3.02
N GLN A 163 -7.27 7.16 -3.59
CA GLN A 163 -8.24 6.24 -3.03
C GLN A 163 -7.78 5.67 -1.69
N ASP A 164 -6.50 5.39 -1.55
CA ASP A 164 -5.93 4.82 -0.34
C ASP A 164 -5.85 5.87 0.78
N ILE A 165 -5.53 7.13 0.45
CA ILE A 165 -5.57 8.26 1.40
C ILE A 165 -7.01 8.49 1.88
N GLU A 166 -7.99 8.55 0.97
CA GLU A 166 -9.41 8.69 1.36
C GLU A 166 -9.82 7.59 2.33
N LEU A 167 -9.36 6.37 2.08
CA LEU A 167 -9.64 5.24 2.96
C LEU A 167 -8.95 5.38 4.33
N LEU A 168 -7.68 5.79 4.37
CA LEU A 168 -6.97 6.03 5.63
C LEU A 168 -7.70 7.06 6.48
N TYR A 169 -8.21 8.15 5.88
CA TYR A 169 -9.06 9.11 6.59
C TYR A 169 -10.35 8.48 7.12
N GLN A 170 -11.00 7.61 6.34
CA GLN A 170 -12.20 6.90 6.80
C GLN A 170 -11.89 5.98 7.99
N LEU A 171 -10.80 5.24 7.94
CA LEU A 171 -10.34 4.36 9.03
C LEU A 171 -9.95 5.17 10.27
N ALA A 172 -9.23 6.28 10.10
CA ALA A 172 -8.86 7.17 11.18
C ALA A 172 -10.09 7.77 11.89
N ASN A 173 -11.09 8.22 11.12
CA ASN A 173 -12.37 8.70 11.67
C ASN A 173 -13.14 7.60 12.42
N LEU A 174 -13.14 6.37 11.89
CA LEU A 174 -13.76 5.23 12.58
C LEU A 174 -13.01 4.90 13.88
N ALA A 175 -11.69 4.91 13.86
CA ALA A 175 -10.87 4.68 15.03
C ALA A 175 -11.14 5.73 16.10
N ASP A 176 -11.13 7.01 15.76
CA ASP A 176 -11.40 8.12 16.70
C ASP A 176 -12.81 8.02 17.32
N ARG A 177 -13.79 7.62 16.52
CA ARG A 177 -15.18 7.50 16.94
C ARG A 177 -15.47 6.29 17.83
N TYR A 178 -14.86 5.15 17.54
CA TYR A 178 -15.22 3.87 18.14
C TYR A 178 -14.17 3.29 19.08
N TRP A 179 -12.97 3.86 19.10
CA TRP A 179 -11.85 3.35 19.88
C TRP A 179 -11.28 4.45 20.78
N PRO A 180 -11.75 4.55 22.03
CA PRO A 180 -11.32 5.62 22.94
C PRO A 180 -9.80 5.68 23.14
N GLU A 181 -9.12 4.52 23.12
CA GLU A 181 -7.66 4.43 23.25
C GLU A 181 -6.92 5.00 22.03
N SER A 182 -7.54 4.99 20.85
CA SER A 182 -6.94 5.53 19.61
C SER A 182 -6.74 7.05 19.68
N ARG A 183 -7.48 7.76 20.53
CA ARG A 183 -7.32 9.21 20.72
C ARG A 183 -5.91 9.61 21.16
N ARG A 184 -5.19 8.73 21.85
CA ARG A 184 -3.78 8.95 22.19
C ARG A 184 -2.88 8.91 20.98
N LEU A 185 -3.27 8.16 19.94
CA LEU A 185 -2.52 7.97 18.70
C LEU A 185 -2.80 9.06 17.66
N ARG A 186 -3.83 9.89 17.90
CA ARG A 186 -4.25 10.97 16.98
C ARG A 186 -4.29 10.49 15.53
N PRO A 187 -5.12 9.49 15.20
CA PRO A 187 -5.05 8.80 13.92
C PRO A 187 -5.28 9.72 12.72
N LEU A 188 -6.02 10.81 12.87
CA LEU A 188 -6.19 11.80 11.80
C LEU A 188 -4.90 12.57 11.53
N GLU A 189 -4.19 13.03 12.58
CA GLU A 189 -2.91 13.72 12.42
C GLU A 189 -1.86 12.80 11.77
N VAL A 190 -1.84 11.50 12.13
CA VAL A 190 -0.95 10.52 11.49
C VAL A 190 -1.23 10.40 9.99
N VAL A 191 -2.49 10.47 9.55
CA VAL A 191 -2.84 10.42 8.12
C VAL A 191 -2.49 11.74 7.43
N GLU A 192 -2.57 12.89 8.10
CA GLU A 192 -2.20 14.19 7.56
C GLU A 192 -0.68 14.35 7.34
N GLU A 193 0.13 13.70 8.19
CA GLU A 193 1.59 13.68 8.05
C GLU A 193 2.10 12.68 7.00
N TYR A 194 1.23 11.80 6.53
CA TYR A 194 1.56 10.74 5.59
C TYR A 194 1.47 11.20 4.13
#